data_fe4d82f7dfdfd02930fdeae3a2298a3c
#
_entry.id   fe4d82f7dfdfd02930fdeae3a2298a3c
#
_cell.length_a   1.000
_cell.length_b   1.000
_cell.length_c   1.000
_cell.angle_alpha   90.00
_cell.angle_beta   90.00
_cell.angle_gamma   90.00
#
_symmetry.space_group_name_H-M   'P 1'
#
loop_
_entity.id
_entity.type
_entity.pdbx_description
1 polymer ?
#
loop_
_entity_poly.entity_id
_entity_poly.type
_entity_poly.pdbx_seq_one_letter_code
_entity_poly.pdbx_strand_id
1 'polypeptide(L)'
;INCRYNYFSTLNLTGLTELFEIDCSNNMVLNELYVPDSNKLKTIYFENTGLTSIDLTHSPILNWVYGGFNASLQSVFLKGSPFVIYHLNQSPNLQYFCVDESKVVTAQNYVTQLGYNCVVNSYCSFQSGSEIYNIEGNSVFDSTNTSCNTGGTGVPNMKVQISSGTQSAVLTANNLGEYAISVGQGMQTLTPLLENPSYFNVSPTTQTVSFPATTSPFTQNFCVTPNGVHQDLEVAIIPTTPARPGFDAFYKLLIKNKGNIQQSGSVTFTYNDAVLDYLSANPLATTQATGTMTW
;
A
#
# COMPACT_ATOMS: atom_id res chain seq x y z
N ILE A 1 -24.73 13.49 16.79
CA ILE A 1 -26.16 13.35 16.44
C ILE A 1 -26.57 11.89 16.62
N ASN A 2 -27.78 11.65 17.16
CA ASN A 2 -28.36 10.33 17.26
C ASN A 2 -29.73 10.33 16.57
N CYS A 3 -29.86 9.53 15.53
CA CYS A 3 -31.06 9.37 14.72
C CYS A 3 -31.38 7.88 14.45
N ARG A 4 -31.04 7.01 15.41
CA ARG A 4 -31.36 5.57 15.38
C ARG A 4 -32.87 5.31 15.30
N TYR A 5 -33.20 4.10 14.77
CA TYR A 5 -34.57 3.60 14.72
C TYR A 5 -35.56 4.54 14.03
N ASN A 6 -35.15 5.06 12.86
CA ASN A 6 -36.03 5.85 12.01
C ASN A 6 -36.18 5.17 10.63
N TYR A 7 -36.82 5.85 9.68
CA TYR A 7 -37.12 5.37 8.34
C TYR A 7 -36.59 6.33 7.26
N PHE A 8 -35.45 6.96 7.50
CA PHE A 8 -34.81 7.81 6.47
C PHE A 8 -34.34 6.93 5.31
N SER A 9 -34.63 7.33 4.10
CA SER A 9 -34.01 6.76 2.89
C SER A 9 -32.67 7.43 2.58
N THR A 10 -32.58 8.73 2.91
CA THR A 10 -31.38 9.55 2.73
C THR A 10 -31.12 10.37 3.99
N LEU A 11 -29.88 10.44 4.40
CA LEU A 11 -29.44 11.30 5.51
C LEU A 11 -28.25 12.15 5.01
N ASN A 12 -28.49 13.45 4.87
CA ASN A 12 -27.48 14.40 4.44
C ASN A 12 -27.00 15.24 5.63
N LEU A 13 -25.73 15.04 6.01
CA LEU A 13 -25.07 15.74 7.11
C LEU A 13 -23.95 16.66 6.60
N THR A 14 -23.85 16.90 5.27
CA THR A 14 -22.86 17.82 4.70
C THR A 14 -22.96 19.20 5.33
N GLY A 15 -21.82 19.81 5.62
CA GLY A 15 -21.75 21.12 6.28
C GLY A 15 -21.86 21.08 7.82
N LEU A 16 -22.23 19.95 8.44
CA LEU A 16 -22.25 19.81 9.91
C LEU A 16 -20.84 19.43 10.43
N THR A 17 -19.87 20.27 10.19
CA THR A 17 -18.44 20.02 10.45
C THR A 17 -18.07 19.85 11.93
N GLU A 18 -18.95 20.29 12.83
CA GLU A 18 -18.74 20.21 14.29
C GLU A 18 -19.20 18.88 14.90
N LEU A 19 -19.71 17.95 14.09
CA LEU A 19 -20.17 16.66 14.60
C LEU A 19 -18.98 15.84 15.11
N PHE A 20 -19.12 15.36 16.33
CA PHE A 20 -18.18 14.47 16.99
C PHE A 20 -18.57 12.99 16.86
N GLU A 21 -19.88 12.73 16.81
CA GLU A 21 -20.45 11.40 16.72
C GLU A 21 -21.70 11.42 15.85
N ILE A 22 -21.84 10.39 15.02
CA ILE A 22 -23.01 10.11 14.19
C ILE A 22 -23.51 8.72 14.54
N ASP A 23 -24.79 8.60 14.88
CA ASP A 23 -25.46 7.31 15.05
C ASP A 23 -26.76 7.29 14.25
N CYS A 24 -26.72 6.59 13.12
CA CYS A 24 -27.85 6.36 12.22
C CYS A 24 -28.22 4.87 12.12
N SER A 25 -27.81 4.06 13.10
CA SER A 25 -28.10 2.63 13.13
C SER A 25 -29.58 2.33 13.14
N ASN A 26 -29.96 1.14 12.65
CA ASN A 26 -31.35 0.65 12.59
C ASN A 26 -32.29 1.53 11.75
N ASN A 27 -31.77 2.04 10.66
CA ASN A 27 -32.52 2.69 9.59
C ASN A 27 -32.45 1.81 8.33
N MET A 28 -33.22 0.71 8.27
CA MET A 28 -33.09 -0.35 7.25
C MET A 28 -33.30 0.12 5.81
N VAL A 29 -33.95 1.27 5.63
CA VAL A 29 -34.22 1.87 4.30
C VAL A 29 -33.22 2.97 3.96
N LEU A 30 -32.25 3.28 4.84
CA LEU A 30 -31.20 4.26 4.61
C LEU A 30 -30.23 3.71 3.57
N ASN A 31 -30.31 4.19 2.34
CA ASN A 31 -29.47 3.78 1.22
C ASN A 31 -28.46 4.86 0.80
N GLU A 32 -28.62 6.09 1.29
CA GLU A 32 -27.71 7.21 1.04
C GLU A 32 -27.37 7.94 2.34
N LEU A 33 -26.08 8.00 2.66
CA LEU A 33 -25.53 8.74 3.80
C LEU A 33 -24.41 9.65 3.32
N TYR A 34 -24.60 10.96 3.45
CA TYR A 34 -23.59 11.96 3.16
C TYR A 34 -22.95 12.42 4.47
N VAL A 35 -21.74 11.95 4.72
CA VAL A 35 -20.94 12.27 5.92
C VAL A 35 -20.29 13.64 5.71
N PRO A 36 -20.20 14.50 6.73
CA PRO A 36 -19.56 15.81 6.60
C PRO A 36 -18.05 15.70 6.48
N ASP A 37 -17.43 16.60 5.75
CA ASP A 37 -15.99 16.83 5.81
C ASP A 37 -15.65 17.39 7.19
N SER A 38 -15.17 16.56 8.08
CA SER A 38 -14.98 16.94 9.48
C SER A 38 -13.67 16.43 10.06
N ASN A 39 -12.92 17.34 10.63
CA ASN A 39 -11.76 17.03 11.47
C ASN A 39 -12.13 16.84 12.95
N LYS A 40 -13.42 16.68 13.27
CA LYS A 40 -13.93 16.47 14.63
C LYS A 40 -14.67 15.14 14.81
N LEU A 41 -15.11 14.51 13.72
CA LEU A 41 -15.83 13.25 13.76
C LEU A 41 -14.89 12.12 14.22
N LYS A 42 -15.22 11.52 15.38
CA LYS A 42 -14.45 10.42 15.99
C LYS A 42 -15.14 9.07 15.92
N THR A 43 -16.47 9.07 15.88
CA THR A 43 -17.24 7.83 15.93
C THR A 43 -18.43 7.89 14.98
N ILE A 44 -18.64 6.81 14.25
CA ILE A 44 -19.81 6.64 13.39
C ILE A 44 -20.41 5.25 13.58
N TYR A 45 -21.74 5.21 13.77
CA TYR A 45 -22.57 4.01 13.84
C TYR A 45 -23.59 4.04 12.69
N PHE A 46 -23.54 3.01 11.84
CA PHE A 46 -24.47 2.79 10.73
C PHE A 46 -24.86 1.32 10.59
N GLU A 47 -24.93 0.62 11.72
CA GLU A 47 -25.33 -0.79 11.77
C GLU A 47 -26.79 -0.97 11.34
N ASN A 48 -27.07 -2.07 10.65
CA ASN A 48 -28.41 -2.44 10.22
C ASN A 48 -29.09 -1.33 9.41
N THR A 49 -28.42 -0.92 8.33
CA THR A 49 -28.91 0.05 7.34
C THR A 49 -29.02 -0.60 5.96
N GLY A 50 -29.56 0.12 4.98
CA GLY A 50 -29.62 -0.29 3.57
C GLY A 50 -28.45 0.20 2.73
N LEU A 51 -27.40 0.75 3.34
CA LEU A 51 -26.26 1.33 2.63
C LEU A 51 -25.55 0.29 1.76
N THR A 52 -25.26 0.65 0.51
CA THR A 52 -24.43 -0.13 -0.40
C THR A 52 -22.98 0.33 -0.37
N SER A 53 -22.75 1.58 0.01
CA SER A 53 -21.43 2.19 0.12
C SER A 53 -21.37 3.24 1.22
N ILE A 54 -20.18 3.41 1.78
CA ILE A 54 -19.91 4.55 2.67
C ILE A 54 -18.51 5.11 2.40
N ASP A 55 -18.43 6.44 2.29
CA ASP A 55 -17.17 7.16 2.16
C ASP A 55 -16.88 7.96 3.43
N LEU A 56 -15.78 7.61 4.11
CA LEU A 56 -15.30 8.21 5.36
C LEU A 56 -13.91 8.84 5.17
N THR A 57 -13.46 9.01 3.93
CA THR A 57 -12.11 9.53 3.62
C THR A 57 -11.89 10.98 4.06
N HIS A 58 -12.98 11.72 4.28
CA HIS A 58 -12.97 13.11 4.71
C HIS A 58 -13.07 13.30 6.24
N SER A 59 -12.85 12.23 7.01
CA SER A 59 -12.91 12.24 8.48
C SER A 59 -11.59 11.75 9.09
N PRO A 60 -10.49 12.54 9.03
CA PRO A 60 -9.12 12.07 9.28
C PRO A 60 -8.82 11.70 10.74
N ILE A 61 -9.68 12.06 11.69
CA ILE A 61 -9.51 11.70 13.12
C ILE A 61 -10.50 10.64 13.60
N LEU A 62 -11.15 9.94 12.66
CA LEU A 62 -12.10 8.89 12.98
C LEU A 62 -11.39 7.75 13.74
N ASN A 63 -11.93 7.37 14.90
CA ASN A 63 -11.36 6.34 15.76
C ASN A 63 -12.20 5.06 15.76
N TRP A 64 -13.52 5.17 15.58
CA TRP A 64 -14.44 4.05 15.69
C TRP A 64 -15.46 4.06 14.56
N VAL A 65 -15.59 2.92 13.89
CA VAL A 65 -16.56 2.67 12.81
C VAL A 65 -17.33 1.41 13.14
N TYR A 66 -18.64 1.56 13.41
CA TYR A 66 -19.56 0.47 13.65
C TYR A 66 -20.55 0.36 12.49
N GLY A 67 -20.26 -0.56 11.57
CA GLY A 67 -21.02 -0.76 10.35
C GLY A 67 -21.37 -2.23 10.11
N GLY A 68 -21.55 -3.01 11.16
CA GLY A 68 -21.97 -4.39 11.06
C GLY A 68 -23.44 -4.55 10.66
N PHE A 69 -23.85 -5.81 10.38
CA PHE A 69 -25.25 -6.18 10.04
C PHE A 69 -25.79 -5.46 8.80
N ASN A 70 -24.94 -5.12 7.84
CA ASN A 70 -25.29 -4.43 6.61
C ASN A 70 -25.24 -5.40 5.41
N ALA A 71 -26.34 -6.11 5.16
CA ALA A 71 -26.41 -7.10 4.09
C ALA A 71 -26.23 -6.51 2.68
N SER A 72 -26.51 -5.23 2.49
CA SER A 72 -26.38 -4.53 1.21
C SER A 72 -25.01 -3.89 0.98
N LEU A 73 -24.16 -3.81 2.02
CA LEU A 73 -22.90 -3.08 1.97
C LEU A 73 -21.88 -3.77 1.07
N GLN A 74 -21.44 -3.08 0.03
CA GLN A 74 -20.49 -3.56 -0.97
C GLN A 74 -19.13 -2.88 -0.85
N SER A 75 -19.07 -1.60 -0.42
CA SER A 75 -17.82 -0.88 -0.33
C SER A 75 -17.73 0.05 0.88
N VAL A 76 -16.53 0.11 1.47
CA VAL A 76 -16.18 1.02 2.55
C VAL A 76 -14.88 1.74 2.18
N PHE A 77 -14.88 3.08 2.23
CA PHE A 77 -13.72 3.92 2.00
C PHE A 77 -13.31 4.58 3.31
N LEU A 78 -12.12 4.22 3.82
CA LEU A 78 -11.65 4.60 5.15
C LEU A 78 -10.19 5.08 5.14
N LYS A 79 -9.73 5.58 3.99
CA LYS A 79 -8.39 6.13 3.85
C LYS A 79 -8.30 7.51 4.50
N GLY A 80 -7.16 7.80 5.17
CA GLY A 80 -6.92 9.06 5.86
C GLY A 80 -7.14 9.01 7.38
N SER A 81 -7.57 7.86 7.93
CA SER A 81 -7.82 7.66 9.37
C SER A 81 -6.90 6.58 9.95
N PRO A 82 -5.64 6.89 10.28
CA PRO A 82 -4.59 5.89 10.53
C PRO A 82 -4.79 5.05 11.80
N PHE A 83 -5.62 5.50 12.76
CA PHE A 83 -5.83 4.82 14.05
C PHE A 83 -7.24 4.25 14.24
N VAL A 84 -8.00 4.10 13.16
CA VAL A 84 -9.38 3.67 13.22
C VAL A 84 -9.50 2.19 13.59
N ILE A 85 -10.48 1.89 14.45
CA ILE A 85 -10.99 0.55 14.75
C ILE A 85 -12.35 0.42 14.07
N TYR A 86 -12.55 -0.65 13.34
CA TYR A 86 -13.77 -0.88 12.56
C TYR A 86 -14.40 -2.23 12.90
N HIS A 87 -15.74 -2.27 12.91
CA HIS A 87 -16.56 -3.44 13.10
C HIS A 87 -17.54 -3.56 11.94
N LEU A 88 -17.23 -4.45 10.98
CA LEU A 88 -17.99 -4.69 9.75
C LEU A 88 -18.55 -6.12 9.68
N ASN A 89 -18.70 -6.77 10.83
CA ASN A 89 -19.21 -8.13 10.92
C ASN A 89 -20.65 -8.23 10.38
N GLN A 90 -21.02 -9.40 9.86
CA GLN A 90 -22.34 -9.67 9.25
C GLN A 90 -22.70 -8.71 8.10
N SER A 91 -21.68 -8.38 7.28
CA SER A 91 -21.82 -7.64 6.03
C SER A 91 -21.24 -8.47 4.87
N PRO A 92 -21.87 -9.63 4.52
CA PRO A 92 -21.27 -10.65 3.67
C PRO A 92 -21.08 -10.23 2.21
N ASN A 93 -21.74 -9.17 1.77
CA ASN A 93 -21.63 -8.64 0.42
C ASN A 93 -20.54 -7.56 0.28
N LEU A 94 -19.72 -7.33 1.32
CA LEU A 94 -18.59 -6.42 1.25
C LEU A 94 -17.54 -6.95 0.26
N GLN A 95 -17.36 -6.25 -0.86
CA GLN A 95 -16.48 -6.62 -1.96
C GLN A 95 -15.21 -5.77 -2.02
N TYR A 96 -15.28 -4.55 -1.47
CA TYR A 96 -14.18 -3.60 -1.54
C TYR A 96 -14.01 -2.82 -0.25
N PHE A 97 -12.78 -2.81 0.28
CA PHE A 97 -12.44 -2.05 1.46
C PHE A 97 -11.18 -1.22 1.21
N CYS A 98 -11.33 0.09 1.12
CA CYS A 98 -10.22 1.00 0.91
C CYS A 98 -9.71 1.56 2.23
N VAL A 99 -8.40 1.40 2.49
CA VAL A 99 -7.72 1.83 3.71
C VAL A 99 -6.37 2.47 3.38
N ASP A 100 -5.71 3.07 4.38
CA ASP A 100 -4.33 3.52 4.22
C ASP A 100 -3.39 2.35 3.90
N GLU A 101 -2.32 2.62 3.14
CA GLU A 101 -1.32 1.62 2.73
C GLU A 101 -0.79 0.81 3.91
N SER A 102 -0.49 1.47 5.03
CA SER A 102 -0.01 0.83 6.26
C SER A 102 -1.01 -0.12 6.92
N LYS A 103 -2.27 -0.10 6.51
CA LYS A 103 -3.38 -0.89 7.06
C LYS A 103 -3.86 -2.01 6.15
N VAL A 104 -3.42 -2.05 4.89
CA VAL A 104 -3.89 -3.01 3.89
C VAL A 104 -3.78 -4.45 4.40
N VAL A 105 -2.61 -4.85 4.93
CA VAL A 105 -2.40 -6.21 5.43
C VAL A 105 -3.33 -6.54 6.61
N THR A 106 -3.48 -5.61 7.56
CA THR A 106 -4.35 -5.79 8.74
C THR A 106 -5.81 -5.91 8.33
N ALA A 107 -6.26 -5.04 7.43
CA ALA A 107 -7.64 -5.04 6.92
C ALA A 107 -7.93 -6.28 6.06
N GLN A 108 -6.97 -6.74 5.25
CA GLN A 108 -7.11 -7.98 4.49
C GLN A 108 -7.27 -9.19 5.41
N ASN A 109 -6.45 -9.28 6.46
CA ASN A 109 -6.60 -10.35 7.46
C ASN A 109 -7.96 -10.31 8.15
N TYR A 110 -8.46 -9.12 8.48
CA TYR A 110 -9.76 -8.94 9.11
C TYR A 110 -10.91 -9.45 8.23
N VAL A 111 -11.00 -9.00 6.97
CA VAL A 111 -12.07 -9.46 6.07
C VAL A 111 -11.97 -10.95 5.73
N THR A 112 -10.74 -11.49 5.68
CA THR A 112 -10.49 -12.92 5.49
C THR A 112 -10.98 -13.74 6.69
N GLN A 113 -10.76 -13.28 7.92
CA GLN A 113 -11.28 -13.94 9.15
C GLN A 113 -12.82 -13.92 9.21
N LEU A 114 -13.45 -12.90 8.63
CA LEU A 114 -14.92 -12.86 8.49
C LEU A 114 -15.44 -13.73 7.35
N GLY A 115 -14.58 -14.31 6.53
CA GLY A 115 -14.95 -15.14 5.37
C GLY A 115 -15.45 -14.33 4.17
N TYR A 116 -15.10 -13.04 4.06
CA TYR A 116 -15.56 -12.19 2.97
C TYR A 116 -14.65 -12.30 1.75
N ASN A 117 -15.26 -12.35 0.56
CA ASN A 117 -14.55 -12.20 -0.71
C ASN A 117 -14.39 -10.70 -1.02
N CYS A 118 -13.50 -10.05 -0.28
CA CYS A 118 -13.31 -8.61 -0.28
C CYS A 118 -11.90 -8.24 -0.72
N VAL A 119 -11.80 -7.36 -1.71
CA VAL A 119 -10.54 -6.75 -2.14
C VAL A 119 -10.20 -5.60 -1.20
N VAL A 120 -9.00 -5.61 -0.63
CA VAL A 120 -8.49 -4.52 0.21
C VAL A 120 -7.30 -3.88 -0.47
N ASN A 121 -7.34 -2.58 -0.68
CA ASN A 121 -6.19 -1.80 -1.17
C ASN A 121 -6.26 -0.34 -0.72
N SER A 122 -5.24 0.44 -1.07
CA SER A 122 -5.12 1.86 -0.75
C SER A 122 -5.45 2.79 -1.94
N TYR A 123 -5.87 2.24 -3.08
CA TYR A 123 -6.09 3.03 -4.30
C TYR A 123 -7.45 3.73 -4.35
N CYS A 124 -8.47 3.18 -3.69
CA CYS A 124 -9.83 3.76 -3.56
C CYS A 124 -10.54 4.07 -4.90
N SER A 125 -10.25 3.31 -5.97
CA SER A 125 -10.80 3.56 -7.31
C SER A 125 -12.14 2.87 -7.59
N PHE A 126 -12.59 1.99 -6.70
CA PHE A 126 -13.81 1.22 -6.87
C PHE A 126 -15.05 2.11 -6.70
N GLN A 127 -16.10 1.79 -7.47
CA GLN A 127 -17.43 2.39 -7.32
C GLN A 127 -18.42 1.29 -6.98
N SER A 128 -19.30 1.52 -6.02
CA SER A 128 -20.32 0.54 -5.61
C SER A 128 -21.21 0.14 -6.80
N GLY A 129 -21.40 -1.18 -6.92
CA GLY A 129 -22.18 -1.75 -8.02
C GLY A 129 -21.41 -1.89 -9.35
N SER A 130 -20.12 -1.50 -9.38
CA SER A 130 -19.25 -1.75 -10.54
C SER A 130 -18.49 -3.07 -10.38
N GLU A 131 -18.01 -3.59 -11.52
CA GLU A 131 -17.12 -4.74 -11.53
C GLU A 131 -15.71 -4.36 -11.06
N ILE A 132 -14.99 -5.34 -10.53
CA ILE A 132 -13.57 -5.23 -10.16
C ILE A 132 -12.73 -5.77 -11.32
N TYR A 133 -11.75 -5.00 -11.75
CA TYR A 133 -10.82 -5.35 -12.81
C TYR A 133 -9.42 -5.50 -12.23
N ASN A 134 -8.60 -6.36 -12.83
CA ASN A 134 -7.23 -6.62 -12.38
C ASN A 134 -6.23 -6.11 -13.40
N ILE A 135 -5.19 -5.46 -12.89
CA ILE A 135 -3.98 -5.10 -13.64
C ILE A 135 -2.83 -5.85 -12.99
N GLU A 136 -2.02 -6.50 -13.81
CA GLU A 136 -0.84 -7.24 -13.37
C GLU A 136 0.32 -7.01 -14.33
N GLY A 137 1.52 -7.31 -13.90
CA GLY A 137 2.68 -7.20 -14.77
C GLY A 137 3.98 -7.52 -14.08
N ASN A 138 5.04 -7.43 -14.86
CA ASN A 138 6.40 -7.68 -14.40
C ASN A 138 7.33 -6.55 -14.87
N SER A 139 8.25 -6.15 -14.01
CA SER A 139 9.32 -5.20 -14.31
C SER A 139 10.62 -5.97 -14.44
N VAL A 140 11.25 -5.90 -15.61
CA VAL A 140 12.43 -6.70 -15.96
C VAL A 140 13.60 -5.77 -16.29
N PHE A 141 14.78 -6.05 -15.73
CA PHE A 141 16.04 -5.40 -16.10
C PHE A 141 16.75 -6.20 -17.19
N ASP A 142 17.01 -5.57 -18.31
CA ASP A 142 17.76 -6.12 -19.43
C ASP A 142 19.08 -5.38 -19.58
N SER A 143 20.16 -6.00 -19.10
CA SER A 143 21.51 -5.46 -19.19
C SER A 143 22.08 -5.44 -20.61
N THR A 144 21.49 -6.20 -21.54
CA THR A 144 21.94 -6.32 -22.92
C THR A 144 21.29 -5.35 -23.87
N ASN A 145 20.29 -4.61 -23.40
CA ASN A 145 19.52 -3.60 -24.14
C ASN A 145 18.81 -4.18 -25.37
N THR A 146 18.29 -5.39 -25.27
CA THR A 146 17.54 -6.08 -26.32
C THR A 146 16.02 -5.87 -26.20
N SER A 147 15.58 -4.85 -25.46
CA SER A 147 14.18 -4.49 -25.20
C SER A 147 13.41 -5.60 -24.45
N CYS A 148 14.10 -6.32 -23.55
CA CYS A 148 13.57 -7.43 -22.72
C CYS A 148 12.97 -8.61 -23.51
N ASN A 149 13.28 -8.73 -24.81
CA ASN A 149 12.75 -9.80 -25.66
C ASN A 149 13.42 -11.17 -25.42
N THR A 150 14.65 -11.17 -24.88
CA THR A 150 15.48 -12.37 -24.72
C THR A 150 15.65 -12.80 -23.26
N GLY A 151 14.84 -12.28 -22.38
CA GLY A 151 14.92 -12.50 -20.94
C GLY A 151 15.61 -11.36 -20.22
N GLY A 152 15.57 -11.40 -18.91
CA GLY A 152 16.15 -10.39 -18.01
C GLY A 152 15.88 -10.80 -16.58
N THR A 153 16.37 -10.00 -15.64
CA THR A 153 16.14 -10.24 -14.20
C THR A 153 15.00 -9.34 -13.71
N GLY A 154 14.08 -9.88 -12.90
CA GLY A 154 13.07 -9.06 -12.27
C GLY A 154 13.70 -7.90 -11.49
N VAL A 155 13.07 -6.72 -11.54
CA VAL A 155 13.51 -5.54 -10.78
C VAL A 155 12.83 -5.55 -9.41
N PRO A 156 13.54 -5.98 -8.35
CA PRO A 156 12.93 -6.10 -7.01
C PRO A 156 12.49 -4.74 -6.49
N ASN A 157 11.31 -4.72 -5.85
CA ASN A 157 10.76 -3.53 -5.20
C ASN A 157 10.59 -2.31 -6.12
N MET A 158 10.52 -2.53 -7.43
CA MET A 158 10.22 -1.45 -8.36
C MET A 158 8.86 -0.84 -8.03
N LYS A 159 8.80 0.47 -8.03
CA LYS A 159 7.56 1.20 -7.77
C LYS A 159 6.87 1.50 -9.09
N VAL A 160 5.55 1.29 -9.10
CA VAL A 160 4.67 1.67 -10.21
C VAL A 160 3.57 2.55 -9.66
N GLN A 161 3.52 3.79 -10.09
CA GLN A 161 2.40 4.67 -9.77
C GLN A 161 1.21 4.29 -10.64
N ILE A 162 0.05 4.18 -10.02
CA ILE A 162 -1.25 4.06 -10.72
C ILE A 162 -2.09 5.29 -10.40
N SER A 163 -2.82 5.80 -11.39
CA SER A 163 -3.70 6.95 -11.20
C SER A 163 -4.96 6.88 -12.08
N SER A 164 -6.07 7.40 -11.57
CA SER A 164 -7.36 7.53 -12.27
C SER A 164 -7.89 8.97 -12.13
N GLY A 165 -7.21 9.93 -12.75
CA GLY A 165 -7.57 11.34 -12.62
C GLY A 165 -7.29 11.91 -11.23
N THR A 166 -8.23 11.79 -10.30
CA THR A 166 -8.11 12.35 -8.93
C THR A 166 -7.47 11.41 -7.91
N GLN A 167 -7.51 10.11 -8.14
CA GLN A 167 -6.97 9.10 -7.24
C GLN A 167 -5.61 8.60 -7.71
N SER A 168 -4.71 8.34 -6.79
CA SER A 168 -3.42 7.72 -7.09
C SER A 168 -2.93 6.82 -5.96
N ALA A 169 -2.16 5.79 -6.33
CA ALA A 169 -1.43 4.94 -5.40
C ALA A 169 -0.07 4.55 -6.00
N VAL A 170 0.81 4.02 -5.15
CA VAL A 170 2.10 3.47 -5.58
C VAL A 170 2.13 2.00 -5.21
N LEU A 171 2.25 1.16 -6.22
CA LEU A 171 2.47 -0.28 -6.05
C LEU A 171 3.96 -0.54 -5.89
N THR A 172 4.31 -1.54 -5.10
CA THR A 172 5.68 -2.02 -4.99
C THR A 172 5.71 -3.46 -5.50
N ALA A 173 6.51 -3.70 -6.53
CA ALA A 173 6.73 -5.03 -7.06
C ALA A 173 7.39 -5.94 -6.01
N ASN A 174 7.16 -7.24 -6.11
CA ASN A 174 7.82 -8.24 -5.28
C ASN A 174 9.30 -8.43 -5.66
N ASN A 175 9.99 -9.38 -5.03
CA ASN A 175 11.40 -9.65 -5.30
C ASN A 175 11.68 -10.21 -6.72
N LEU A 176 10.65 -10.63 -7.44
CA LEU A 176 10.73 -11.09 -8.83
C LEU A 176 10.36 -9.99 -9.84
N GLY A 177 10.03 -8.78 -9.37
CA GLY A 177 9.59 -7.68 -10.21
C GLY A 177 8.10 -7.71 -10.55
N GLU A 178 7.32 -8.65 -10.00
CA GLU A 178 5.90 -8.82 -10.28
C GLU A 178 5.05 -7.88 -9.43
N TYR A 179 4.00 -7.35 -10.02
CA TYR A 179 3.02 -6.50 -9.34
C TYR A 179 1.60 -6.82 -9.82
N ALA A 180 0.63 -6.59 -8.95
CA ALA A 180 -0.79 -6.69 -9.29
C ALA A 180 -1.62 -5.72 -8.44
N ILE A 181 -2.74 -5.25 -9.01
CA ILE A 181 -3.73 -4.44 -8.30
C ILE A 181 -5.12 -4.65 -8.88
N SER A 182 -6.10 -4.65 -7.99
CA SER A 182 -7.51 -4.59 -8.37
C SER A 182 -7.99 -3.14 -8.41
N VAL A 183 -8.72 -2.78 -9.46
CA VAL A 183 -9.19 -1.41 -9.74
C VAL A 183 -10.67 -1.40 -10.10
N GLY A 184 -11.32 -0.25 -9.95
CA GLY A 184 -12.67 0.00 -10.47
C GLY A 184 -12.66 0.32 -11.97
N GLN A 185 -13.86 0.54 -12.51
CA GLN A 185 -14.05 0.99 -13.90
C GLN A 185 -13.42 2.36 -14.16
N GLY A 186 -13.15 2.68 -15.42
CA GLY A 186 -12.60 3.95 -15.86
C GLY A 186 -11.17 3.84 -16.37
N MET A 187 -10.57 4.99 -16.61
CA MET A 187 -9.21 5.09 -17.15
C MET A 187 -8.19 5.02 -16.03
N GLN A 188 -7.22 4.10 -16.19
CA GLN A 188 -6.10 3.90 -15.28
C GLN A 188 -4.81 4.19 -16.02
N THR A 189 -3.90 4.95 -15.41
CA THR A 189 -2.58 5.25 -15.95
C THR A 189 -1.52 4.68 -15.04
N LEU A 190 -0.63 3.83 -15.59
CA LEU A 190 0.51 3.25 -14.89
C LEU A 190 1.78 3.99 -15.30
N THR A 191 2.59 4.37 -14.33
CA THR A 191 3.87 5.05 -14.55
C THR A 191 4.94 4.40 -13.66
N PRO A 192 5.96 3.76 -14.25
CA PRO A 192 7.06 3.20 -13.48
C PRO A 192 7.90 4.31 -12.84
N LEU A 193 8.27 4.12 -11.56
CA LEU A 193 9.06 5.06 -10.79
C LEU A 193 10.43 4.45 -10.49
N LEU A 194 11.45 4.93 -11.18
CA LEU A 194 12.84 4.51 -10.95
C LEU A 194 13.46 5.36 -9.84
N GLU A 195 14.29 4.77 -9.00
CA GLU A 195 15.03 5.47 -7.95
C GLU A 195 16.06 6.44 -8.56
N ASN A 196 16.76 5.98 -9.60
CA ASN A 196 17.74 6.77 -10.35
C ASN A 196 17.35 6.86 -11.84
N PRO A 197 16.39 7.72 -12.22
CA PRO A 197 15.85 7.75 -13.57
C PRO A 197 16.87 8.16 -14.65
N SER A 198 17.97 8.81 -14.26
CA SER A 198 19.08 9.14 -15.18
C SER A 198 20.00 7.95 -15.50
N TYR A 199 19.97 6.88 -14.70
CA TYR A 199 20.82 5.69 -14.87
C TYR A 199 20.15 4.63 -15.72
N PHE A 200 18.84 4.74 -15.93
CA PHE A 200 18.05 3.72 -16.61
C PHE A 200 17.05 4.35 -17.58
N ASN A 201 16.78 3.64 -18.66
CA ASN A 201 15.61 3.87 -19.48
C ASN A 201 14.53 2.87 -19.09
N VAL A 202 13.27 3.25 -19.23
CA VAL A 202 12.13 2.35 -19.01
C VAL A 202 11.16 2.42 -20.18
N SER A 203 10.67 1.27 -20.61
CA SER A 203 9.70 1.18 -21.70
C SER A 203 8.57 0.20 -21.34
N PRO A 204 7.30 0.62 -21.53
CA PRO A 204 6.87 1.98 -21.83
C PRO A 204 7.10 2.93 -20.66
N THR A 205 7.21 4.23 -20.90
CA THR A 205 7.35 5.25 -19.85
C THR A 205 6.04 5.47 -19.10
N THR A 206 4.92 5.22 -19.76
CA THR A 206 3.57 5.24 -19.19
C THR A 206 2.69 4.30 -19.99
N GLN A 207 1.65 3.75 -19.35
CA GLN A 207 0.61 2.97 -20.01
C GLN A 207 -0.75 3.37 -19.48
N THR A 208 -1.68 3.60 -20.38
CA THR A 208 -3.09 3.88 -20.04
C THR A 208 -3.97 2.71 -20.49
N VAL A 209 -4.89 2.31 -19.63
CA VAL A 209 -5.89 1.29 -19.88
C VAL A 209 -7.25 1.78 -19.40
N SER A 210 -8.34 1.39 -20.07
CA SER A 210 -9.70 1.79 -19.70
C SER A 210 -10.60 0.55 -19.55
N PHE A 211 -11.26 0.44 -18.41
CA PHE A 211 -12.23 -0.61 -18.13
C PHE A 211 -13.66 -0.07 -18.19
N PRO A 212 -14.62 -0.84 -18.72
CA PRO A 212 -14.57 -2.25 -19.18
C PRO A 212 -14.10 -2.44 -20.63
N ALA A 213 -13.65 -1.39 -21.33
CA ALA A 213 -13.27 -1.50 -22.75
C ALA A 213 -12.11 -2.48 -22.98
N THR A 214 -11.23 -2.63 -22.01
CA THR A 214 -10.12 -3.58 -22.02
C THR A 214 -10.49 -4.83 -21.21
N THR A 215 -10.04 -6.00 -21.66
CA THR A 215 -10.23 -7.26 -20.93
C THR A 215 -9.44 -7.27 -19.60
N SER A 216 -10.00 -7.90 -18.57
CA SER A 216 -9.36 -8.14 -17.29
C SER A 216 -9.03 -9.65 -17.13
N PRO A 217 -7.87 -10.03 -16.62
CA PRO A 217 -6.77 -9.16 -16.20
C PRO A 217 -6.06 -8.48 -17.39
N PHE A 218 -5.62 -7.25 -17.21
CA PHE A 218 -4.76 -6.54 -18.15
C PHE A 218 -3.32 -6.66 -17.72
N THR A 219 -2.46 -7.18 -18.59
CA THR A 219 -1.03 -7.36 -18.30
C THR A 219 -0.21 -6.20 -18.87
N GLN A 220 0.54 -5.51 -18.02
CA GLN A 220 1.50 -4.49 -18.40
C GLN A 220 2.88 -4.83 -17.86
N ASN A 221 3.83 -5.07 -18.74
CA ASN A 221 5.23 -5.28 -18.38
C ASN A 221 6.06 -4.01 -18.64
N PHE A 222 7.06 -3.77 -17.80
CA PHE A 222 8.02 -2.69 -17.95
C PHE A 222 9.43 -3.25 -18.16
N CYS A 223 10.06 -2.79 -19.23
CA CYS A 223 11.43 -3.12 -19.55
C CYS A 223 12.36 -1.99 -19.10
N VAL A 224 13.30 -2.31 -18.21
CA VAL A 224 14.29 -1.38 -17.69
C VAL A 224 15.64 -1.71 -18.33
N THR A 225 16.27 -0.76 -18.98
CA THR A 225 17.57 -0.92 -19.62
C THR A 225 18.57 0.12 -19.09
N PRO A 226 19.89 -0.16 -19.12
CA PRO A 226 20.88 0.81 -18.66
C PRO A 226 20.94 2.02 -19.60
N ASN A 227 21.11 3.21 -19.00
CA ASN A 227 21.39 4.46 -19.71
C ASN A 227 22.81 4.93 -19.33
N GLY A 228 23.79 4.60 -20.17
CA GLY A 228 25.20 4.81 -19.84
C GLY A 228 25.74 3.81 -18.83
N VAL A 229 26.85 4.14 -18.18
CA VAL A 229 27.55 3.31 -17.19
C VAL A 229 27.58 4.10 -15.86
N HIS A 230 26.90 3.60 -14.85
CA HIS A 230 26.82 4.24 -13.54
C HIS A 230 27.16 3.25 -12.43
N GLN A 231 28.21 3.58 -11.67
CA GLN A 231 28.65 2.87 -10.49
C GLN A 231 28.09 3.60 -9.27
N ASP A 232 27.23 2.95 -8.50
CA ASP A 232 26.62 3.56 -7.33
C ASP A 232 26.33 2.48 -6.27
N LEU A 233 27.14 2.45 -5.21
CA LEU A 233 26.98 1.55 -4.08
C LEU A 233 26.55 2.34 -2.85
N GLU A 234 25.48 1.93 -2.25
CA GLU A 234 24.99 2.45 -0.96
C GLU A 234 25.25 1.43 0.16
N VAL A 235 25.75 1.91 1.28
CA VAL A 235 25.88 1.14 2.53
C VAL A 235 25.15 1.88 3.64
N ALA A 236 24.25 1.19 4.33
CA ALA A 236 23.57 1.71 5.49
C ALA A 236 23.74 0.77 6.68
N ILE A 237 23.90 1.35 7.89
CA ILE A 237 23.88 0.61 9.14
C ILE A 237 22.58 0.87 9.88
N ILE A 238 21.90 -0.20 10.28
CA ILE A 238 20.61 -0.13 10.96
C ILE A 238 20.73 -0.81 12.30
N PRO A 239 20.62 -0.08 13.45
CA PRO A 239 20.50 -0.69 14.75
C PRO A 239 19.15 -1.42 14.85
N THR A 240 19.16 -2.71 15.15
CA THR A 240 17.93 -3.51 15.33
C THR A 240 17.55 -3.64 16.80
N THR A 241 18.48 -3.39 17.70
CA THR A 241 18.27 -3.25 19.15
C THR A 241 19.00 -2.02 19.68
N PRO A 242 18.50 -1.35 20.72
CA PRO A 242 19.23 -0.25 21.35
C PRO A 242 20.47 -0.77 22.06
N ALA A 243 21.62 -0.10 21.86
CA ALA A 243 22.83 -0.37 22.61
C ALA A 243 22.66 0.09 24.07
N ARG A 244 22.91 -0.82 25.03
CA ARG A 244 22.84 -0.58 26.46
C ARG A 244 24.02 -1.26 27.14
N PRO A 245 24.67 -0.65 28.18
CA PRO A 245 25.74 -1.28 28.90
C PRO A 245 25.32 -2.66 29.46
N GLY A 246 26.14 -3.69 29.21
CA GLY A 246 25.93 -5.06 29.69
C GLY A 246 24.89 -5.88 28.88
N PHE A 247 24.39 -5.37 27.74
CA PHE A 247 23.46 -6.09 26.86
C PHE A 247 23.97 -6.13 25.43
N ASP A 248 23.61 -7.21 24.71
CA ASP A 248 23.93 -7.36 23.30
C ASP A 248 23.20 -6.34 22.48
N ALA A 249 23.90 -5.72 21.50
CA ALA A 249 23.35 -4.83 20.53
C ALA A 249 23.52 -5.42 19.13
N PHE A 250 22.45 -5.43 18.35
CA PHE A 250 22.41 -5.99 17.00
C PHE A 250 22.30 -4.89 15.95
N TYR A 251 23.11 -5.02 14.91
CA TYR A 251 23.15 -4.12 13.77
C TYR A 251 23.00 -4.90 12.48
N LYS A 252 22.30 -4.32 11.52
CA LYS A 252 22.21 -4.85 10.17
C LYS A 252 22.94 -3.91 9.21
N LEU A 253 23.90 -4.44 8.46
CA LEU A 253 24.51 -3.75 7.35
C LEU A 253 23.68 -4.03 6.08
N LEU A 254 23.16 -3.00 5.47
CA LEU A 254 22.44 -3.06 4.21
C LEU A 254 23.37 -2.55 3.10
N ILE A 255 23.63 -3.39 2.13
CA ILE A 255 24.42 -3.05 0.94
C ILE A 255 23.50 -3.10 -0.26
N LYS A 256 23.46 -2.02 -1.04
CA LYS A 256 22.60 -1.90 -2.21
C LYS A 256 23.40 -1.36 -3.39
N ASN A 257 23.35 -2.04 -4.52
CA ASN A 257 23.82 -1.49 -5.79
C ASN A 257 22.67 -0.66 -6.41
N LYS A 258 22.83 0.65 -6.43
CA LYS A 258 21.93 1.61 -7.06
C LYS A 258 22.34 1.96 -8.51
N GLY A 259 23.53 1.55 -8.90
CA GLY A 259 24.03 1.68 -10.26
C GLY A 259 23.41 0.66 -11.22
N ASN A 260 23.80 0.75 -12.47
CA ASN A 260 23.29 -0.10 -13.55
C ASN A 260 24.28 -1.15 -14.06
N ILE A 261 25.42 -1.31 -13.39
CA ILE A 261 26.41 -2.36 -13.67
C ILE A 261 26.73 -3.15 -12.40
N GLN A 262 27.14 -4.40 -12.57
CA GLN A 262 27.60 -5.22 -11.44
C GLN A 262 28.82 -4.60 -10.77
N GLN A 263 28.81 -4.56 -9.44
CA GLN A 263 29.88 -4.04 -8.62
C GLN A 263 30.43 -5.14 -7.71
N SER A 264 31.72 -5.05 -7.42
CA SER A 264 32.38 -5.84 -6.38
C SER A 264 33.25 -4.92 -5.54
N GLY A 265 33.43 -5.26 -4.25
CA GLY A 265 34.21 -4.46 -3.33
C GLY A 265 34.18 -5.07 -1.94
N SER A 266 34.76 -4.35 -0.99
CA SER A 266 34.74 -4.70 0.43
C SER A 266 33.98 -3.66 1.24
N VAL A 267 33.33 -4.12 2.31
CA VAL A 267 32.67 -3.26 3.29
C VAL A 267 33.44 -3.34 4.59
N THR A 268 33.90 -2.20 5.10
CA THR A 268 34.57 -2.10 6.37
C THR A 268 33.67 -1.43 7.40
N PHE A 269 33.46 -2.09 8.52
CA PHE A 269 32.76 -1.56 9.66
C PHE A 269 33.73 -1.26 10.78
N THR A 270 33.73 -0.01 11.25
CA THR A 270 34.59 0.44 12.36
C THR A 270 33.74 0.80 13.55
N TYR A 271 34.10 0.35 14.72
CA TYR A 271 33.45 0.62 16.01
C TYR A 271 34.46 0.97 17.10
N ASN A 272 34.00 1.63 18.17
CA ASN A 272 34.82 1.95 19.31
C ASN A 272 34.94 0.72 20.23
N ASP A 273 36.05 0.03 20.15
CA ASP A 273 36.36 -1.17 20.92
C ASP A 273 36.42 -0.93 22.45
N ALA A 274 36.58 0.33 22.87
CA ALA A 274 36.56 0.65 24.32
C ALA A 274 35.16 0.59 24.96
N VAL A 275 34.12 0.56 24.13
CA VAL A 275 32.69 0.57 24.59
C VAL A 275 31.82 -0.51 23.94
N LEU A 276 32.35 -1.21 22.95
CA LEU A 276 31.64 -2.28 22.24
C LEU A 276 32.60 -3.43 21.96
N ASP A 277 32.28 -4.62 22.45
CA ASP A 277 32.98 -5.85 22.13
C ASP A 277 32.27 -6.54 20.92
N TYR A 278 33.08 -7.03 19.97
CA TYR A 278 32.54 -7.85 18.90
C TYR A 278 32.19 -9.25 19.39
N LEU A 279 30.95 -9.68 19.15
CA LEU A 279 30.49 -11.01 19.53
C LEU A 279 30.43 -11.95 18.32
N SER A 280 29.73 -11.57 17.27
CA SER A 280 29.58 -12.39 16.08
C SER A 280 29.03 -11.57 14.88
N ALA A 281 29.19 -12.11 13.67
CA ALA A 281 28.54 -11.60 12.47
C ALA A 281 28.04 -12.76 11.59
N ASN A 282 26.99 -12.50 10.84
CA ASN A 282 26.50 -13.42 9.80
C ASN A 282 26.21 -12.61 8.51
N PRO A 283 26.94 -12.86 7.39
CA PRO A 283 28.07 -13.80 7.28
C PRO A 283 29.27 -13.36 8.14
N LEU A 284 30.19 -14.30 8.43
CA LEU A 284 31.41 -14.01 9.15
C LEU A 284 32.25 -12.97 8.39
N ALA A 285 32.89 -12.06 9.12
CA ALA A 285 33.82 -11.11 8.51
C ALA A 285 35.02 -11.85 7.87
N THR A 286 35.46 -11.38 6.71
CA THR A 286 36.64 -11.92 6.02
C THR A 286 37.91 -11.61 6.80
N THR A 287 37.98 -10.40 7.39
CA THR A 287 39.07 -10.00 8.28
C THR A 287 38.50 -9.30 9.48
N GLN A 288 39.17 -9.49 10.65
CA GLN A 288 38.82 -8.89 11.91
C GLN A 288 40.08 -8.36 12.58
N ALA A 289 40.00 -7.13 13.06
CA ALA A 289 41.00 -6.50 13.92
C ALA A 289 40.28 -5.72 15.05
N THR A 290 41.02 -5.26 16.03
CA THR A 290 40.48 -4.44 17.14
C THR A 290 39.72 -3.24 16.57
N GLY A 291 38.42 -3.14 16.91
CA GLY A 291 37.54 -2.05 16.45
C GLY A 291 37.22 -2.03 14.97
N THR A 292 37.55 -3.07 14.18
CA THR A 292 37.33 -3.06 12.72
C THR A 292 37.04 -4.46 12.18
N MET A 293 36.05 -4.55 11.28
CA MET A 293 35.68 -5.76 10.56
C MET A 293 35.52 -5.46 9.07
N THR A 294 35.88 -6.42 8.21
CA THR A 294 35.75 -6.25 6.74
C THR A 294 35.13 -7.52 6.13
N TRP A 295 34.25 -7.32 5.20
CA TRP A 295 33.64 -8.33 4.32
C TRP A 295 33.99 -8.09 2.88
#